data_5f6dd5fdab526e19731c80d237bf34fe
#
_entry.id   5f6dd5fdab526e19731c80d237bf34fe
#
_cell.length_a   1.000
_cell.length_b   1.000
_cell.length_c   1.000
_cell.angle_alpha   90.00
_cell.angle_beta   90.00
_cell.angle_gamma   90.00
#
_symmetry.space_group_name_H-M   'P 1'
#
loop_
_entity.id
_entity.type
_entity.pdbx_description
1 polymer ?
#
loop_
_entity_poly.entity_id
_entity_poly.type
_entity_poly.pdbx_seq_one_letter_code
_entity_poly.pdbx_strand_id
1 'polypeptide(L)'
;TYRSPGGHSWNAFGLPSAIHALGRAIAKIGDIETPSQPKTTFTVGTITGGTSVNSIAATATMLLDMRSASEAELKKLETKVLGLLDEAANEENARWNSTAIKVEIKLVGDRPAGQQEPTAPIVQAAWAATEAANLTPEFGPASSTDANLPMSLGIPAIRLCGGGAEGNNHSLDEWYDPTDGYRGPQKLFMTVLGLVGVAGLSEPLLPKRK
;
A
#
# COMPACT_ATOMS: atom_id res chain seq x y z
N THR A 1 -3.46 -7.72 -15.55
CA THR A 1 -3.67 -7.52 -16.99
C THR A 1 -4.48 -8.66 -17.57
N TYR A 2 -5.59 -8.36 -18.25
CA TYR A 2 -6.31 -9.30 -19.09
C TYR A 2 -5.83 -9.18 -20.53
N ARG A 3 -5.74 -10.31 -21.21
CA ARG A 3 -5.41 -10.39 -22.64
C ARG A 3 -6.44 -11.19 -23.41
N SER A 4 -6.68 -10.78 -24.65
CA SER A 4 -7.57 -11.46 -25.60
C SER A 4 -7.01 -11.33 -27.02
N PRO A 5 -7.58 -12.01 -28.03
CA PRO A 5 -7.13 -11.85 -29.41
C PRO A 5 -7.31 -10.45 -29.98
N GLY A 6 -8.32 -9.69 -29.48
CA GLY A 6 -8.72 -8.44 -30.08
C GLY A 6 -9.46 -8.65 -31.40
N GLY A 7 -9.85 -7.55 -32.07
CA GLY A 7 -10.51 -7.61 -33.37
C GLY A 7 -11.39 -6.41 -33.66
N HIS A 8 -11.93 -6.35 -34.86
CA HIS A 8 -12.90 -5.33 -35.25
C HIS A 8 -14.27 -5.62 -34.63
N SER A 9 -14.86 -4.68 -33.94
CA SER A 9 -16.09 -4.88 -33.14
C SER A 9 -17.28 -5.47 -33.93
N TRP A 10 -17.38 -5.15 -35.21
CA TRP A 10 -18.43 -5.72 -36.10
C TRP A 10 -18.01 -7.07 -36.72
N ASN A 11 -16.85 -7.12 -37.40
CA ASN A 11 -16.45 -8.30 -38.15
C ASN A 11 -16.05 -9.48 -37.25
N ALA A 12 -15.51 -9.18 -36.08
CA ALA A 12 -15.07 -10.19 -35.11
C ALA A 12 -16.01 -10.29 -33.90
N PHE A 13 -17.26 -9.80 -34.03
CA PHE A 13 -18.25 -9.91 -32.97
C PHE A 13 -18.45 -11.36 -32.55
N GLY A 14 -18.37 -11.65 -31.24
CA GLY A 14 -18.36 -13.02 -30.72
C GLY A 14 -17.02 -13.42 -30.11
N LEU A 15 -15.96 -12.63 -30.31
CA LEU A 15 -14.71 -12.80 -29.57
C LEU A 15 -14.80 -12.15 -28.17
N PRO A 16 -14.14 -12.75 -27.16
CA PRO A 16 -14.10 -12.17 -25.83
C PRO A 16 -13.23 -10.90 -25.79
N SER A 17 -13.56 -9.98 -24.89
CA SER A 17 -12.88 -8.70 -24.74
C SER A 17 -12.12 -8.60 -23.40
N ALA A 18 -10.86 -8.17 -23.46
CA ALA A 18 -10.08 -7.92 -22.25
C ALA A 18 -10.73 -6.86 -21.35
N ILE A 19 -11.36 -5.81 -21.92
CA ILE A 19 -12.07 -4.78 -21.14
C ILE A 19 -13.32 -5.37 -20.47
N HIS A 20 -14.06 -6.25 -21.12
CA HIS A 20 -15.23 -6.88 -20.50
C HIS A 20 -14.83 -7.78 -19.35
N ALA A 21 -13.78 -8.60 -19.49
CA ALA A 21 -13.24 -9.41 -18.40
C ALA A 21 -12.78 -8.53 -17.23
N LEU A 22 -12.07 -7.43 -17.51
CA LEU A 22 -11.64 -6.48 -16.48
C LEU A 22 -12.83 -5.83 -15.78
N GLY A 23 -13.86 -5.43 -16.51
CA GLY A 23 -15.09 -4.84 -15.94
C GLY A 23 -15.79 -5.80 -14.97
N ARG A 24 -15.89 -7.12 -15.33
CA ARG A 24 -16.42 -8.16 -14.43
C ARG A 24 -15.59 -8.27 -13.15
N ALA A 25 -14.26 -8.28 -13.30
CA ALA A 25 -13.35 -8.36 -12.15
C ALA A 25 -13.53 -7.15 -11.21
N ILE A 26 -13.59 -5.94 -11.74
CA ILE A 26 -13.75 -4.71 -10.96
C ILE A 26 -15.08 -4.70 -10.22
N ALA A 27 -16.17 -5.11 -10.85
CA ALA A 27 -17.46 -5.20 -10.20
C ALA A 27 -17.43 -6.17 -9.00
N LYS A 28 -16.88 -7.37 -9.20
CA LYS A 28 -16.75 -8.37 -8.13
C LYS A 28 -15.82 -7.90 -7.00
N ILE A 29 -14.72 -7.25 -7.34
CA ILE A 29 -13.79 -6.69 -6.34
C ILE A 29 -14.49 -5.58 -5.56
N GLY A 30 -15.24 -4.70 -6.22
CA GLY A 30 -16.00 -3.63 -5.58
C GLY A 30 -17.00 -4.10 -4.52
N ASP A 31 -17.50 -5.32 -4.67
CA ASP A 31 -18.46 -5.94 -3.75
C ASP A 31 -17.80 -6.71 -2.57
N ILE A 32 -16.46 -6.65 -2.44
CA ILE A 32 -15.77 -7.29 -1.32
C ILE A 32 -16.04 -6.51 -0.03
N GLU A 33 -16.54 -7.20 0.97
CA GLU A 33 -16.62 -6.69 2.34
C GLU A 33 -15.31 -6.99 3.08
N THR A 34 -14.75 -5.97 3.73
CA THR A 34 -13.54 -6.07 4.55
C THR A 34 -13.81 -5.62 5.98
N PRO A 35 -13.09 -6.16 6.99
CA PRO A 35 -13.26 -5.73 8.37
C PRO A 35 -12.76 -4.30 8.58
N SER A 36 -13.44 -3.56 9.46
CA SER A 36 -12.98 -2.27 9.96
C SER A 36 -11.89 -2.41 11.02
N GLN A 37 -11.85 -3.57 11.74
CA GLN A 37 -10.85 -3.94 12.74
C GLN A 37 -10.51 -5.44 12.60
N PRO A 38 -9.24 -5.77 12.28
CA PRO A 38 -8.15 -4.85 11.89
C PRO A 38 -8.47 -4.14 10.58
N LYS A 39 -8.19 -2.84 10.49
CA LYS A 39 -8.47 -2.05 9.28
C LYS A 39 -7.89 -2.72 8.04
N THR A 40 -8.76 -3.07 7.11
CA THR A 40 -8.40 -3.73 5.85
C THR A 40 -9.09 -2.99 4.71
N THR A 41 -8.33 -2.62 3.69
CA THR A 41 -8.80 -1.77 2.60
C THR A 41 -8.28 -2.27 1.26
N PHE A 42 -9.01 -1.94 0.20
CA PHE A 42 -8.58 -2.16 -1.17
C PHE A 42 -9.12 -1.05 -2.07
N THR A 43 -8.44 -0.83 -3.20
CA THR A 43 -8.94 0.06 -4.25
C THR A 43 -8.34 -0.28 -5.60
N VAL A 44 -9.15 -0.23 -6.65
CA VAL A 44 -8.67 -0.18 -8.03
C VAL A 44 -8.31 1.27 -8.33
N GLY A 45 -7.02 1.59 -8.30
CA GLY A 45 -6.52 2.95 -8.42
C GLY A 45 -6.40 3.44 -9.86
N THR A 46 -6.11 2.54 -10.79
CA THR A 46 -5.98 2.90 -12.22
C THR A 46 -6.51 1.82 -13.12
N ILE A 47 -6.99 2.23 -14.30
CA ILE A 47 -7.42 1.35 -15.39
C ILE A 47 -6.85 1.88 -16.69
N THR A 48 -6.31 0.98 -17.51
CA THR A 48 -5.88 1.28 -18.90
C THR A 48 -6.28 0.14 -19.82
N GLY A 49 -6.54 0.44 -21.10
CA GLY A 49 -6.85 -0.61 -22.07
C GLY A 49 -7.62 -0.11 -23.27
N GLY A 50 -7.70 -0.98 -24.30
CA GLY A 50 -8.33 -0.67 -25.57
C GLY A 50 -7.49 0.24 -26.47
N THR A 51 -7.94 0.42 -27.71
CA THR A 51 -7.27 1.24 -28.73
C THR A 51 -8.22 2.16 -29.45
N SER A 52 -9.45 1.76 -29.69
CA SER A 52 -10.49 2.55 -30.32
C SER A 52 -11.89 2.05 -29.97
N VAL A 53 -12.90 2.91 -30.18
CA VAL A 53 -14.30 2.61 -29.85
C VAL A 53 -14.89 1.44 -30.64
N ASN A 54 -14.35 1.14 -31.81
CA ASN A 54 -14.81 0.08 -32.70
C ASN A 54 -13.87 -1.15 -32.73
N SER A 55 -13.07 -1.35 -31.69
CA SER A 55 -12.22 -2.52 -31.52
C SER A 55 -12.60 -3.33 -30.28
N ILE A 56 -12.55 -4.66 -30.40
CA ILE A 56 -12.52 -5.57 -29.26
C ILE A 56 -11.15 -5.42 -28.61
N ALA A 57 -11.11 -5.06 -27.34
CA ALA A 57 -9.85 -4.77 -26.65
C ALA A 57 -8.99 -6.04 -26.49
N ALA A 58 -7.77 -5.99 -27.02
CA ALA A 58 -6.79 -7.07 -26.86
C ALA A 58 -6.14 -7.06 -25.47
N THR A 59 -6.08 -5.93 -24.81
CA THR A 59 -5.44 -5.78 -23.50
C THR A 59 -6.22 -4.81 -22.65
N ALA A 60 -6.37 -5.15 -21.36
CA ALA A 60 -6.87 -4.25 -20.33
C ALA A 60 -6.14 -4.52 -19.02
N THR A 61 -5.70 -3.46 -18.34
CA THR A 61 -4.90 -3.53 -17.12
C THR A 61 -5.51 -2.66 -16.04
N MET A 62 -5.48 -3.13 -14.80
CA MET A 62 -5.72 -2.32 -13.61
C MET A 62 -4.54 -2.41 -12.65
N LEU A 63 -4.35 -1.38 -11.84
CA LEU A 63 -3.53 -1.43 -10.64
C LEU A 63 -4.45 -1.44 -9.43
N LEU A 64 -4.24 -2.41 -8.57
CA LEU A 64 -5.01 -2.64 -7.35
C LEU A 64 -4.10 -2.49 -6.14
N ASP A 65 -4.50 -1.67 -5.19
CA ASP A 65 -3.87 -1.54 -3.87
C ASP A 65 -4.69 -2.30 -2.85
N MET A 66 -4.02 -3.08 -1.99
CA MET A 66 -4.61 -3.80 -0.86
C MET A 66 -3.78 -3.52 0.38
N ARG A 67 -4.44 -3.18 1.49
CA ARG A 67 -3.77 -2.87 2.76
C ARG A 67 -4.50 -3.48 3.93
N SER A 68 -3.75 -3.94 4.92
CA SER A 68 -4.33 -4.35 6.20
C SER A 68 -3.36 -4.04 7.36
N ALA A 69 -3.93 -3.79 8.54
CA ALA A 69 -3.18 -3.77 9.80
C ALA A 69 -2.86 -5.20 10.29
N SER A 70 -3.34 -6.25 9.61
CA SER A 70 -3.10 -7.65 9.90
C SER A 70 -2.64 -8.39 8.67
N GLU A 71 -1.49 -9.05 8.75
CA GLU A 71 -0.94 -9.90 7.68
C GLU A 71 -1.94 -11.02 7.29
N ALA A 72 -2.60 -11.63 8.29
CA ALA A 72 -3.58 -12.68 8.04
C ALA A 72 -4.79 -12.19 7.23
N GLU A 73 -5.30 -10.99 7.53
CA GLU A 73 -6.42 -10.39 6.78
C GLU A 73 -5.98 -9.94 5.39
N LEU A 74 -4.77 -9.41 5.24
CA LEU A 74 -4.21 -9.08 3.93
C LEU A 74 -4.15 -10.32 3.03
N LYS A 75 -3.66 -11.45 3.57
CA LYS A 75 -3.56 -12.71 2.82
C LYS A 75 -4.92 -13.28 2.42
N LYS A 76 -5.94 -13.16 3.30
CA LYS A 76 -7.32 -13.53 2.96
C LYS A 76 -7.86 -12.68 1.82
N LEU A 77 -7.66 -11.36 1.89
CA LEU A 77 -8.08 -10.43 0.84
C LEU A 77 -7.38 -10.75 -0.49
N GLU A 78 -6.06 -10.93 -0.48
CA GLU A 78 -5.29 -11.33 -1.65
C GLU A 78 -5.85 -12.60 -2.30
N THR A 79 -6.04 -13.65 -1.50
CA THR A 79 -6.57 -14.93 -2.00
C THR A 79 -7.96 -14.76 -2.62
N LYS A 80 -8.83 -13.98 -2.00
CA LYS A 80 -10.17 -13.68 -2.54
C LYS A 80 -10.08 -12.93 -3.86
N VAL A 81 -9.27 -11.88 -3.92
CA VAL A 81 -9.07 -11.09 -5.14
C VAL A 81 -8.54 -11.96 -6.29
N LEU A 82 -7.49 -12.76 -6.04
CA LEU A 82 -6.92 -13.64 -7.07
C LEU A 82 -7.97 -14.59 -7.64
N GLY A 83 -8.80 -15.18 -6.78
CA GLY A 83 -9.92 -16.02 -7.22
C GLY A 83 -10.94 -15.28 -8.09
N LEU A 84 -11.28 -14.03 -7.74
CA LEU A 84 -12.21 -13.21 -8.52
C LEU A 84 -11.65 -12.81 -9.90
N LEU A 85 -10.32 -12.65 -10.01
CA LEU A 85 -9.68 -12.37 -11.28
C LEU A 85 -9.82 -13.55 -12.25
N ASP A 86 -9.60 -14.76 -11.77
CA ASP A 86 -9.76 -15.99 -12.56
C ASP A 86 -11.23 -16.24 -12.91
N GLU A 87 -12.14 -16.03 -11.96
CA GLU A 87 -13.59 -16.14 -12.16
C GLU A 87 -14.06 -15.20 -13.27
N ALA A 88 -13.63 -13.93 -13.26
CA ALA A 88 -13.98 -12.95 -14.28
C ALA A 88 -13.47 -13.34 -15.68
N ALA A 89 -12.25 -13.91 -15.76
CA ALA A 89 -11.72 -14.46 -17.01
C ALA A 89 -12.58 -15.62 -17.53
N ASN A 90 -12.95 -16.53 -16.63
CA ASN A 90 -13.77 -17.70 -16.97
C ASN A 90 -15.17 -17.30 -17.39
N GLU A 91 -15.82 -16.33 -16.76
CA GLU A 91 -17.13 -15.83 -17.17
C GLU A 91 -17.12 -15.20 -18.55
N GLU A 92 -16.09 -14.38 -18.85
CA GLU A 92 -15.98 -13.79 -20.19
C GLU A 92 -15.72 -14.87 -21.25
N ASN A 93 -14.88 -15.86 -20.95
CA ASN A 93 -14.65 -17.01 -21.80
C ASN A 93 -15.94 -17.82 -22.02
N ALA A 94 -16.66 -18.12 -20.97
CA ALA A 94 -17.93 -18.88 -21.03
C ALA A 94 -18.99 -18.14 -21.85
N ARG A 95 -19.09 -16.81 -21.69
CA ARG A 95 -20.02 -15.97 -22.45
C ARG A 95 -19.88 -16.14 -23.97
N TRP A 96 -18.67 -16.40 -24.45
CA TRP A 96 -18.33 -16.47 -25.86
C TRP A 96 -17.89 -17.87 -26.29
N ASN A 97 -18.12 -18.91 -25.47
CA ASN A 97 -17.64 -20.26 -25.68
C ASN A 97 -16.16 -20.31 -26.13
N SER A 98 -15.31 -19.64 -25.40
CA SER A 98 -13.91 -19.37 -25.71
C SER A 98 -13.00 -19.76 -24.53
N THR A 99 -11.70 -19.84 -24.80
CA THR A 99 -10.63 -19.98 -23.78
C THR A 99 -9.54 -18.92 -23.98
N ALA A 100 -9.86 -17.89 -24.75
CA ALA A 100 -8.87 -16.94 -25.24
C ALA A 100 -8.51 -15.83 -24.22
N ILE A 101 -9.40 -15.54 -23.25
CA ILE A 101 -9.03 -14.62 -22.16
C ILE A 101 -7.97 -15.27 -21.27
N LYS A 102 -6.90 -14.54 -21.07
CA LYS A 102 -5.83 -14.87 -20.12
C LYS A 102 -5.67 -13.72 -19.12
N VAL A 103 -5.43 -14.08 -17.87
CA VAL A 103 -5.08 -13.11 -16.81
C VAL A 103 -3.60 -13.23 -16.48
N GLU A 104 -2.90 -12.12 -16.46
CA GLU A 104 -1.51 -12.01 -15.99
C GLU A 104 -1.50 -11.15 -14.73
N ILE A 105 -0.96 -11.71 -13.66
CA ILE A 105 -0.84 -11.05 -12.36
C ILE A 105 0.62 -10.73 -12.13
N LYS A 106 0.91 -9.47 -11.80
CA LYS A 106 2.25 -9.00 -11.45
C LYS A 106 2.20 -8.28 -10.12
N LEU A 107 2.90 -8.80 -9.14
CA LEU A 107 3.17 -8.07 -7.91
C LEU A 107 4.12 -6.91 -8.22
N VAL A 108 3.67 -5.67 -7.95
CA VAL A 108 4.44 -4.45 -8.25
C VAL A 108 4.96 -3.77 -6.99
N GLY A 109 4.45 -4.15 -5.83
CA GLY A 109 4.91 -3.69 -4.53
C GLY A 109 4.44 -4.65 -3.44
N ASP A 110 5.33 -4.90 -2.48
CA ASP A 110 5.05 -5.70 -1.29
C ASP A 110 5.71 -4.99 -0.10
N ARG A 111 4.88 -4.55 0.85
CA ARG A 111 5.32 -3.98 2.12
C ARG A 111 4.67 -4.76 3.24
N PRO A 112 5.44 -5.63 3.91
CA PRO A 112 4.91 -6.46 4.98
C PRO A 112 4.39 -5.62 6.14
N ALA A 113 3.46 -6.14 6.91
CA ALA A 113 2.99 -5.53 8.13
C ALA A 113 4.11 -5.52 9.18
N GLY A 114 4.12 -4.48 10.03
CA GLY A 114 5.07 -4.36 11.14
C GLY A 114 4.56 -3.40 12.20
N GLN A 115 4.92 -3.69 13.45
CA GLN A 115 4.57 -2.87 14.61
C GLN A 115 5.73 -2.83 15.58
N GLN A 116 5.90 -1.68 16.26
CA GLN A 116 6.80 -1.54 17.40
C GLN A 116 5.99 -1.45 18.68
N GLU A 117 6.45 -2.15 19.71
CA GLU A 117 5.85 -2.02 21.03
C GLU A 117 6.10 -0.62 21.59
N PRO A 118 5.11 0.01 22.26
CA PRO A 118 5.27 1.30 22.87
C PRO A 118 6.49 1.40 23.82
N THR A 119 6.86 0.31 24.47
CA THR A 119 7.99 0.21 25.40
C THR A 119 9.33 -0.05 24.73
N ALA A 120 9.37 -0.22 23.42
CA ALA A 120 10.62 -0.46 22.69
C ALA A 120 11.59 0.73 22.84
N PRO A 121 12.91 0.50 23.02
CA PRO A 121 13.90 1.57 23.24
C PRO A 121 13.85 2.67 22.18
N ILE A 122 13.66 2.31 20.91
CA ILE A 122 13.54 3.28 19.81
C ILE A 122 12.31 4.18 19.95
N VAL A 123 11.18 3.63 20.41
CA VAL A 123 9.94 4.40 20.65
C VAL A 123 10.14 5.34 21.83
N GLN A 124 10.70 4.85 22.93
CA GLN A 124 10.93 5.64 24.13
C GLN A 124 11.94 6.79 23.90
N ALA A 125 13.01 6.53 23.14
CA ALA A 125 13.97 7.56 22.75
C ALA A 125 13.31 8.66 21.87
N ALA A 126 12.48 8.27 20.92
CA ALA A 126 11.76 9.22 20.07
C ALA A 126 10.70 10.01 20.86
N TRP A 127 10.03 9.37 21.82
CA TRP A 127 9.08 10.02 22.70
C TRP A 127 9.75 11.11 23.53
N ALA A 128 10.83 10.78 24.25
CA ALA A 128 11.60 11.73 25.05
C ALA A 128 12.21 12.87 24.21
N ALA A 129 12.73 12.55 23.03
CA ALA A 129 13.25 13.55 22.09
C ALA A 129 12.16 14.52 21.59
N THR A 130 10.94 14.03 21.40
CA THR A 130 9.79 14.85 21.00
C THR A 130 9.40 15.82 22.11
N GLU A 131 9.32 15.35 23.34
CA GLU A 131 9.08 16.21 24.52
C GLU A 131 10.19 17.26 24.71
N ALA A 132 11.45 16.86 24.56
CA ALA A 132 12.61 17.76 24.65
C ALA A 132 12.62 18.83 23.54
N ALA A 133 12.00 18.57 22.40
CA ALA A 133 11.78 19.56 21.34
C ALA A 133 10.57 20.49 21.60
N ASN A 134 9.94 20.41 22.75
CA ASN A 134 8.70 21.10 23.11
C ASN A 134 7.55 20.78 22.13
N LEU A 135 7.45 19.53 21.73
CA LEU A 135 6.34 18.98 20.94
C LEU A 135 5.60 17.94 21.79
N THR A 136 4.31 17.76 21.52
CA THR A 136 3.52 16.69 22.15
C THR A 136 3.72 15.39 21.40
N PRO A 137 4.29 14.33 22.02
CA PRO A 137 4.40 13.04 21.37
C PRO A 137 3.05 12.34 21.31
N GLU A 138 2.81 11.66 20.20
CA GLU A 138 1.61 10.84 19.99
C GLU A 138 1.90 9.66 19.06
N PHE A 139 1.10 8.59 19.18
CA PHE A 139 1.14 7.50 18.23
C PHE A 139 0.28 7.85 17.03
N GLY A 140 0.91 7.93 15.87
CA GLY A 140 0.19 8.14 14.61
C GLY A 140 -0.62 6.91 14.19
N PRO A 141 -1.55 7.08 13.25
CA PRO A 141 -2.30 5.97 12.66
C PRO A 141 -1.37 5.02 11.90
N ALA A 142 -1.82 3.77 11.75
CA ALA A 142 -1.13 2.80 10.90
C ALA A 142 -0.99 3.35 9.47
N SER A 143 0.22 3.28 8.92
CA SER A 143 0.54 3.79 7.60
C SER A 143 1.62 2.93 6.93
N SER A 144 1.65 2.91 5.59
CA SER A 144 2.67 2.22 4.83
C SER A 144 3.88 3.13 4.66
N THR A 145 5.04 2.73 5.20
CA THR A 145 6.30 3.49 5.14
C THR A 145 7.49 2.56 4.95
N ASP A 146 8.67 3.13 4.75
CA ASP A 146 9.90 2.35 4.63
C ASP A 146 10.29 1.64 5.95
N ALA A 147 9.69 2.02 7.08
CA ALA A 147 9.86 1.32 8.35
C ALA A 147 9.22 -0.08 8.37
N ASN A 148 8.28 -0.37 7.48
CA ASN A 148 7.59 -1.67 7.44
C ASN A 148 8.58 -2.83 7.22
N LEU A 149 9.49 -2.69 6.26
CA LEU A 149 10.43 -3.75 5.93
C LEU A 149 11.39 -4.08 7.08
N PRO A 150 12.13 -3.13 7.68
CA PRO A 150 12.97 -3.46 8.83
C PRO A 150 12.16 -4.01 10.01
N MET A 151 10.97 -3.51 10.30
CA MET A 151 10.11 -4.07 11.36
C MET A 151 9.76 -5.52 11.11
N SER A 152 9.41 -5.91 9.88
CA SER A 152 9.09 -7.30 9.53
C SER A 152 10.29 -8.25 9.66
N LEU A 153 11.50 -7.72 9.63
CA LEU A 153 12.75 -8.45 9.84
C LEU A 153 13.22 -8.44 11.31
N GLY A 154 12.39 -7.94 12.22
CA GLY A 154 12.72 -7.82 13.65
C GLY A 154 13.75 -6.71 13.95
N ILE A 155 13.97 -5.80 13.02
CA ILE A 155 14.86 -4.66 13.19
C ILE A 155 14.02 -3.50 13.74
N PRO A 156 14.39 -2.90 14.88
CA PRO A 156 13.69 -1.75 15.42
C PRO A 156 13.64 -0.59 14.41
N ALA A 157 12.44 -0.15 14.06
CA ALA A 157 12.22 0.94 13.12
C ALA A 157 10.94 1.70 13.45
N ILE A 158 10.95 3.01 13.26
CA ILE A 158 9.78 3.88 13.43
C ILE A 158 9.77 4.96 12.36
N ARG A 159 8.61 5.52 12.10
CA ARG A 159 8.46 6.75 11.33
C ARG A 159 8.33 7.94 12.29
N LEU A 160 9.06 9.01 12.03
CA LEU A 160 8.90 10.30 12.70
C LEU A 160 8.44 11.36 11.71
N CYS A 161 7.57 12.27 12.16
CA CYS A 161 7.19 13.45 11.36
C CYS A 161 8.40 14.38 11.18
N GLY A 162 8.54 14.96 9.98
CA GLY A 162 9.65 15.84 9.62
C GLY A 162 9.61 17.24 10.26
N GLY A 163 8.50 17.60 10.94
CA GLY A 163 8.25 18.93 11.51
C GLY A 163 7.35 19.78 10.62
N GLY A 164 6.88 20.93 11.13
CA GLY A 164 5.85 21.72 10.50
C GLY A 164 4.45 21.10 10.64
N ALA A 165 3.49 21.65 9.90
CA ALA A 165 2.15 21.10 9.80
C ALA A 165 1.80 20.83 8.33
N GLU A 166 0.94 19.85 8.10
CA GLU A 166 0.51 19.46 6.75
C GLU A 166 -0.96 19.06 6.74
N GLY A 167 -1.59 19.14 5.60
CA GLY A 167 -2.97 18.68 5.45
C GLY A 167 -3.36 18.41 4.01
N ASN A 168 -4.50 17.73 3.85
CA ASN A 168 -5.07 17.35 2.56
C ASN A 168 -4.12 16.54 1.67
N ASN A 169 -3.28 15.69 2.27
CA ASN A 169 -2.26 14.91 1.58
C ASN A 169 -2.86 14.11 0.42
N HIS A 170 -2.15 14.10 -0.73
CA HIS A 170 -2.57 13.46 -1.98
C HIS A 170 -3.80 14.11 -2.66
N SER A 171 -4.07 15.37 -2.38
CA SER A 171 -5.11 16.16 -3.07
C SER A 171 -4.52 17.37 -3.77
N LEU A 172 -5.32 18.04 -4.61
CA LEU A 172 -4.92 19.30 -5.24
C LEU A 172 -4.84 20.47 -4.24
N ASP A 173 -5.45 20.31 -3.08
CA ASP A 173 -5.46 21.28 -1.99
C ASP A 173 -4.45 20.90 -0.88
N GLU A 174 -3.45 20.06 -1.19
CA GLU A 174 -2.39 19.69 -0.25
C GLU A 174 -1.58 20.93 0.12
N TRP A 175 -1.31 21.07 1.42
CA TRP A 175 -0.58 22.21 1.95
C TRP A 175 0.46 21.80 2.98
N TYR A 176 1.50 22.59 3.12
CA TYR A 176 2.53 22.46 4.14
C TYR A 176 2.84 23.83 4.76
N ASP A 177 2.79 23.91 6.08
CA ASP A 177 3.24 25.05 6.87
C ASP A 177 4.60 24.75 7.53
N PRO A 178 5.68 25.43 7.16
CA PRO A 178 7.00 25.21 7.72
C PRO A 178 7.21 25.83 9.12
N THR A 179 6.20 26.48 9.69
CA THR A 179 6.29 27.08 11.02
C THR A 179 6.73 26.03 12.03
N ASP A 180 7.78 26.32 12.81
CA ASP A 180 8.43 25.38 13.73
C ASP A 180 8.95 24.07 13.10
N GLY A 181 9.04 24.01 11.79
CA GLY A 181 9.51 22.83 11.03
C GLY A 181 10.90 22.35 11.47
N TYR A 182 11.78 23.26 11.93
CA TYR A 182 13.12 22.94 12.44
C TYR A 182 13.11 21.99 13.66
N ARG A 183 12.02 21.89 14.40
CA ARG A 183 11.87 20.96 15.53
C ARG A 183 11.86 19.49 15.08
N GLY A 184 11.44 19.22 13.86
CA GLY A 184 11.49 17.87 13.28
C GLY A 184 12.92 17.31 13.21
N PRO A 185 13.86 17.96 12.49
CA PRO A 185 15.26 17.56 12.49
C PRO A 185 15.89 17.54 13.88
N GLN A 186 15.54 18.47 14.77
CA GLN A 186 16.05 18.48 16.15
C GLN A 186 15.65 17.22 16.92
N LYS A 187 14.36 16.86 16.93
CA LYS A 187 13.91 15.64 17.61
C LYS A 187 14.51 14.37 16.99
N LEU A 188 14.65 14.33 15.65
CA LEU A 188 15.30 13.21 15.00
C LEU A 188 16.76 13.06 15.44
N PHE A 189 17.50 14.17 15.48
CA PHE A 189 18.88 14.18 15.93
C PHE A 189 19.01 13.72 17.39
N MET A 190 18.18 14.25 18.28
CA MET A 190 18.16 13.82 19.70
C MET A 190 17.78 12.34 19.85
N THR A 191 16.83 11.85 19.04
CA THR A 191 16.48 10.42 19.01
C THR A 191 17.69 9.56 18.65
N VAL A 192 18.42 9.95 17.59
CA VAL A 192 19.64 9.22 17.16
C VAL A 192 20.69 9.23 18.25
N LEU A 193 21.00 10.40 18.86
CA LEU A 193 21.98 10.51 19.96
C LEU A 193 21.58 9.64 21.16
N GLY A 194 20.30 9.61 21.53
CA GLY A 194 19.81 8.74 22.60
C GLY A 194 20.02 7.25 22.28
N LEU A 195 19.83 6.84 21.02
CA LEU A 195 19.97 5.44 20.62
C LEU A 195 21.41 4.97 20.52
N VAL A 196 22.32 5.81 19.95
CA VAL A 196 23.71 5.43 19.70
C VAL A 196 24.67 5.81 20.84
N GLY A 197 24.19 6.61 21.78
CA GLY A 197 24.99 7.17 22.87
C GLY A 197 25.89 8.33 22.42
N VAL A 198 26.48 9.02 23.38
CA VAL A 198 27.40 10.13 23.17
C VAL A 198 28.65 9.91 24.02
N ALA A 199 29.80 9.89 23.39
CA ALA A 199 31.08 9.62 24.08
C ALA A 199 31.28 10.55 25.31
N GLY A 200 31.52 9.95 26.45
CA GLY A 200 31.70 10.66 27.73
C GLY A 200 30.43 11.20 28.36
N LEU A 201 29.22 10.96 27.76
CA LEU A 201 27.95 11.45 28.28
C LEU A 201 26.91 10.32 28.49
N SER A 202 26.72 9.44 27.51
CA SER A 202 25.73 8.38 27.62
C SER A 202 26.13 7.12 26.84
N GLU A 203 25.72 5.96 27.36
CA GLU A 203 25.87 4.69 26.67
C GLU A 203 24.76 4.48 25.64
N PRO A 204 25.02 3.68 24.58
CA PRO A 204 24.01 3.34 23.59
C PRO A 204 22.80 2.59 24.21
N LEU A 205 21.58 2.97 23.84
CA LEU A 205 20.36 2.23 24.22
C LEU A 205 20.16 0.97 23.37
N LEU A 206 20.64 0.98 22.14
CA LEU A 206 20.55 -0.19 21.26
C LEU A 206 21.83 -1.03 21.31
N PRO A 207 21.71 -2.36 21.37
CA PRO A 207 22.87 -3.23 21.35
C PRO A 207 23.62 -3.12 20.01
N LYS A 208 24.94 -3.27 20.06
CA LYS A 208 25.73 -3.42 18.83
C LYS A 208 25.28 -4.68 18.08
N ARG A 209 25.02 -4.54 16.80
CA ARG A 209 24.74 -5.68 15.94
C ARG A 209 26.02 -6.55 15.84
N LYS A 210 25.87 -7.83 16.11
CA LYS A 210 26.96 -8.82 15.92
C LYS A 210 27.09 -9.13 14.43
#